data_d04dfd44ccb27419566e8a489cbeeec6
#
_entry.id   d04dfd44ccb27419566e8a489cbeeec6
#
_cell.length_a   1.000
_cell.length_b   1.000
_cell.length_c   1.000
_cell.angle_alpha   90.00
_cell.angle_beta   90.00
_cell.angle_gamma   90.00
#
_symmetry.space_group_name_H-M   'P 1'
#
loop_
_entity.id
_entity.type
_entity.pdbx_description
1 polymer ?
#
loop_
_entity_poly.entity_id
_entity_poly.type
_entity_poly.pdbx_seq_one_letter_code
_entity_poly.pdbx_strand_id
1 'polypeptide(L)'
;MSWKDTYLLLGGALMKKAMLTLAIGSAIFLAACGGGKTTSTEGSKTATPNGETIAMKSCISCHGSELQGQNNAPKISDVGSRLTEKEILNVIENGKNTMPPGVVKGADAEAVAKWLATQK
;
A
#
# COMPACT_ATOMS: atom_id res chain seq x y z
N MET A 1 41.47 3.50 25.04
CA MET A 1 41.30 3.72 23.60
C MET A 1 39.80 3.75 23.33
N SER A 2 39.26 4.91 22.97
CA SER A 2 37.83 5.07 22.78
C SER A 2 37.42 4.63 21.37
N TRP A 3 36.28 3.94 21.25
CA TRP A 3 35.71 3.47 19.97
C TRP A 3 35.53 4.58 18.94
N LYS A 4 35.45 5.83 19.40
CA LYS A 4 35.26 7.01 18.55
C LYS A 4 36.51 7.35 17.71
N ASP A 5 37.70 7.04 18.18
CA ASP A 5 38.95 7.38 17.49
C ASP A 5 39.24 6.45 16.29
N THR A 6 38.72 5.22 16.34
CA THR A 6 38.90 4.24 15.26
C THR A 6 38.09 4.56 14.01
N TYR A 7 36.89 5.16 14.17
CA TYR A 7 36.04 5.53 13.02
C TYR A 7 36.53 6.77 12.27
N LEU A 8 37.21 7.69 12.98
CA LEU A 8 37.73 8.92 12.36
C LEU A 8 38.92 8.66 11.44
N LEU A 9 39.75 7.64 11.73
CA LEU A 9 40.94 7.32 10.91
C LEU A 9 40.59 6.47 9.67
N LEU A 10 39.55 5.60 9.74
CA LEU A 10 39.14 4.79 8.60
C LEU A 10 38.21 5.54 7.63
N GLY A 11 37.40 6.47 8.13
CA GLY A 11 36.40 7.20 7.30
C GLY A 11 37.03 8.20 6.32
N GLY A 12 38.14 8.84 6.72
CA GLY A 12 38.77 9.88 5.93
C GLY A 12 39.47 9.43 4.65
N ALA A 13 40.05 8.23 4.66
CA ALA A 13 40.80 7.70 3.52
C ALA A 13 39.86 7.04 2.46
N LEU A 14 38.79 6.40 2.93
CA LEU A 14 37.83 5.75 2.02
C LEU A 14 36.94 6.76 1.29
N MET A 15 36.54 7.85 1.96
CA MET A 15 35.70 8.88 1.30
C MET A 15 36.43 9.64 0.19
N LYS A 16 37.75 9.89 0.35
CA LYS A 16 38.53 10.54 -0.71
C LYS A 16 38.68 9.67 -1.99
N LYS A 17 38.76 8.37 -1.83
CA LYS A 17 38.86 7.44 -2.97
C LYS A 17 37.49 7.16 -3.59
N ALA A 18 36.40 7.18 -2.83
CA ALA A 18 35.05 7.03 -3.33
C ALA A 18 34.56 8.23 -4.17
N MET A 19 34.96 9.46 -3.80
CA MET A 19 34.60 10.66 -4.59
C MET A 19 35.33 10.72 -5.94
N LEU A 20 36.56 10.19 -6.03
CA LEU A 20 37.32 10.25 -7.30
C LEU A 20 36.78 9.24 -8.33
N THR A 21 36.21 8.11 -7.86
CA THR A 21 35.62 7.12 -8.76
C THR A 21 34.22 7.50 -9.25
N LEU A 22 33.48 8.32 -8.48
CA LEU A 22 32.14 8.80 -8.89
C LEU A 22 32.21 9.80 -10.04
N ALA A 23 33.28 10.61 -10.13
CA ALA A 23 33.44 11.63 -11.16
C ALA A 23 33.70 11.06 -12.56
N ILE A 24 34.25 9.84 -12.66
CA ILE A 24 34.57 9.21 -13.94
C ILE A 24 33.42 8.29 -14.42
N GLY A 25 32.59 7.79 -13.49
CA GLY A 25 31.46 6.91 -13.81
C GLY A 25 30.23 7.62 -14.39
N SER A 26 30.07 8.92 -14.17
CA SER A 26 28.88 9.66 -14.59
C SER A 26 28.79 9.94 -16.09
N ALA A 27 29.86 9.81 -16.83
CA ALA A 27 29.88 10.11 -18.26
C ALA A 27 29.40 8.94 -19.15
N ILE A 28 29.29 7.72 -18.62
CA ILE A 28 28.98 6.53 -19.43
C ILE A 28 27.49 6.13 -19.32
N PHE A 29 26.73 6.66 -18.34
CA PHE A 29 25.32 6.27 -18.14
C PHE A 29 24.28 7.09 -18.92
N LEU A 30 24.67 8.10 -19.68
CA LEU A 30 23.71 8.88 -20.47
C LEU A 30 23.33 8.30 -21.82
N ALA A 31 23.94 7.18 -22.25
CA ALA A 31 23.64 6.58 -23.56
C ALA A 31 22.73 5.34 -23.51
N ALA A 32 22.30 4.89 -22.33
CA ALA A 32 21.48 3.68 -22.17
C ALA A 32 20.03 3.95 -21.76
N CYS A 33 19.50 5.16 -21.97
CA CYS A 33 18.09 5.46 -21.71
C CYS A 33 17.28 5.38 -23.00
N GLY A 34 17.28 4.20 -23.61
CA GLY A 34 16.45 3.80 -24.73
C GLY A 34 15.76 2.48 -24.43
N GLY A 35 14.49 2.53 -23.99
CA GLY A 35 13.59 1.40 -24.01
C GLY A 35 13.64 0.47 -22.79
N GLY A 36 13.19 0.91 -21.65
CA GLY A 36 12.84 0.07 -20.52
C GLY A 36 11.61 0.66 -19.84
N LYS A 37 10.47 0.06 -20.07
CA LYS A 37 9.15 0.43 -19.57
C LYS A 37 9.11 0.27 -18.03
N THR A 38 9.54 1.28 -17.32
CA THR A 38 9.29 1.38 -15.89
C THR A 38 7.96 2.09 -15.74
N THR A 39 6.95 1.32 -15.45
CA THR A 39 5.61 1.80 -15.15
C THR A 39 5.60 2.49 -13.79
N SER A 40 5.93 3.78 -13.80
CA SER A 40 5.47 4.68 -12.77
C SER A 40 4.08 5.12 -13.21
N THR A 41 3.05 4.47 -12.70
CA THR A 41 1.68 4.80 -13.03
C THR A 41 1.21 5.94 -12.17
N GLU A 42 1.52 7.15 -12.58
CA GLU A 42 0.63 8.28 -12.45
C GLU A 42 0.01 8.51 -13.83
N GLY A 43 -1.18 8.05 -13.99
CA GLY A 43 -1.93 8.17 -15.23
C GLY A 43 -3.31 7.61 -14.98
N SER A 44 -4.24 8.49 -14.58
CA SER A 44 -5.67 8.26 -14.64
C SER A 44 -6.05 7.57 -15.96
N LYS A 45 -6.15 6.26 -15.91
CA LYS A 45 -6.95 5.45 -16.83
C LYS A 45 -7.71 4.49 -15.95
N THR A 46 -9.01 4.55 -16.00
CA THR A 46 -10.07 3.67 -15.54
C THR A 46 -9.65 2.20 -15.36
N ALA A 47 -8.70 1.94 -14.48
CA ALA A 47 -8.50 0.62 -13.93
C ALA A 47 -9.64 0.44 -12.94
N THR A 48 -10.50 -0.53 -13.17
CA THR A 48 -11.52 -0.94 -12.20
C THR A 48 -10.84 -1.12 -10.86
N PRO A 49 -11.27 -0.41 -9.80
CA PRO A 49 -10.63 -0.51 -8.51
C PRO A 49 -10.58 -1.96 -8.03
N ASN A 50 -9.43 -2.40 -7.53
CA ASN A 50 -9.31 -3.74 -6.98
C ASN A 50 -9.87 -3.76 -5.55
N GLY A 51 -11.06 -4.31 -5.38
CA GLY A 51 -11.77 -4.34 -4.10
C GLY A 51 -10.99 -5.03 -2.98
N GLU A 52 -10.28 -6.11 -3.27
CA GLU A 52 -9.42 -6.80 -2.31
C GLU A 52 -8.29 -5.90 -1.81
N THR A 53 -7.53 -5.30 -2.73
CA THR A 53 -6.42 -4.42 -2.38
C THR A 53 -6.89 -3.24 -1.52
N ILE A 54 -8.04 -2.67 -1.83
CA ILE A 54 -8.61 -1.56 -1.08
C ILE A 54 -9.07 -2.03 0.30
N ALA A 55 -9.76 -3.18 0.39
CA ALA A 55 -10.20 -3.75 1.65
C ALA A 55 -9.02 -4.07 2.57
N MET A 56 -7.97 -4.71 2.04
CA MET A 56 -6.74 -5.02 2.79
C MET A 56 -5.95 -3.78 3.21
N LYS A 57 -6.24 -2.63 2.66
CA LYS A 57 -5.65 -1.36 3.07
C LYS A 57 -6.51 -0.61 4.08
N SER A 58 -7.83 -0.61 3.88
CA SER A 58 -8.74 0.31 4.59
C SER A 58 -9.53 -0.37 5.71
N CYS A 59 -9.77 -1.67 5.64
CA CYS A 59 -10.63 -2.39 6.59
C CYS A 59 -9.83 -3.08 7.71
N ILE A 60 -8.58 -3.49 7.45
CA ILE A 60 -7.78 -4.30 8.37
C ILE A 60 -7.47 -3.60 9.69
N SER A 61 -7.43 -2.28 9.71
CA SER A 61 -7.15 -1.51 10.94
C SER A 61 -8.18 -1.75 12.05
N CYS A 62 -9.43 -2.02 11.67
CA CYS A 62 -10.52 -2.28 12.59
C CYS A 62 -10.97 -3.75 12.59
N HIS A 63 -10.99 -4.40 11.42
CA HIS A 63 -11.50 -5.75 11.27
C HIS A 63 -10.45 -6.86 11.39
N GLY A 64 -9.18 -6.49 11.67
CA GLY A 64 -8.06 -7.44 11.76
C GLY A 64 -7.41 -7.75 10.41
N SER A 65 -6.14 -8.16 10.43
CA SER A 65 -5.30 -8.37 9.25
C SER A 65 -5.85 -9.40 8.25
N GLU A 66 -6.67 -10.34 8.71
CA GLU A 66 -7.35 -11.36 7.91
C GLU A 66 -8.87 -11.13 7.87
N LEU A 67 -9.33 -9.93 8.24
CA LEU A 67 -10.73 -9.56 8.32
C LEU A 67 -11.56 -10.46 9.26
N GLN A 68 -10.88 -11.12 10.19
CA GLN A 68 -11.44 -12.08 11.14
C GLN A 68 -12.26 -11.45 12.27
N GLY A 69 -12.28 -10.13 12.32
CA GLY A 69 -12.86 -9.36 13.43
C GLY A 69 -11.83 -9.05 14.52
N GLN A 70 -11.96 -7.88 15.14
CA GLN A 70 -11.07 -7.44 16.20
C GLN A 70 -11.79 -6.46 17.11
N ASN A 71 -11.63 -6.61 18.43
CA ASN A 71 -12.31 -5.77 19.43
C ASN A 71 -13.82 -5.72 19.19
N ASN A 72 -14.37 -4.52 18.89
CA ASN A 72 -15.80 -4.32 18.63
C ASN A 72 -16.16 -4.42 17.13
N ALA A 73 -15.18 -4.61 16.23
CA ALA A 73 -15.44 -4.76 14.81
C ALA A 73 -15.69 -6.23 14.47
N PRO A 74 -16.80 -6.55 13.78
CA PRO A 74 -17.16 -7.92 13.48
C PRO A 74 -16.25 -8.54 12.41
N LYS A 75 -16.25 -9.87 12.35
CA LYS A 75 -15.67 -10.63 11.25
C LYS A 75 -16.36 -10.28 9.94
N ILE A 76 -15.57 -9.98 8.90
CA ILE A 76 -16.05 -9.71 7.54
C ILE A 76 -15.40 -10.60 6.47
N SER A 77 -14.52 -11.53 6.87
CA SER A 77 -13.89 -12.49 5.96
C SER A 77 -14.86 -13.53 5.36
N ASP A 78 -16.11 -13.56 5.81
CA ASP A 78 -17.20 -14.41 5.31
C ASP A 78 -18.51 -13.62 5.17
N VAL A 79 -18.41 -12.30 5.08
CA VAL A 79 -19.60 -11.41 5.12
C VAL A 79 -20.57 -11.63 3.97
N GLY A 80 -20.06 -12.04 2.81
CA GLY A 80 -20.90 -12.38 1.65
C GLY A 80 -21.80 -13.60 1.83
N SER A 81 -21.61 -14.38 2.91
CA SER A 81 -22.55 -15.45 3.32
C SER A 81 -23.80 -14.89 4.00
N ARG A 82 -23.75 -13.63 4.48
CA ARG A 82 -24.78 -13.05 5.33
C ARG A 82 -25.40 -11.79 4.74
N LEU A 83 -24.65 -11.06 3.93
CA LEU A 83 -25.06 -9.79 3.32
C LEU A 83 -24.83 -9.82 1.81
N THR A 84 -25.71 -9.16 1.10
CA THR A 84 -25.57 -8.89 -0.33
C THR A 84 -24.59 -7.75 -0.58
N GLU A 85 -24.08 -7.63 -1.80
CA GLU A 85 -23.23 -6.52 -2.24
C GLU A 85 -23.84 -5.16 -1.89
N LYS A 86 -25.14 -4.97 -2.15
CA LYS A 86 -25.84 -3.73 -1.88
C LYS A 86 -25.91 -3.39 -0.38
N GLU A 87 -26.11 -4.39 0.47
CA GLU A 87 -26.13 -4.20 1.92
C GLU A 87 -24.74 -3.87 2.45
N ILE A 88 -23.70 -4.52 1.91
CA ILE A 88 -22.30 -4.23 2.25
C ILE A 88 -21.94 -2.81 1.84
N LEU A 89 -22.29 -2.40 0.62
CA LEU A 89 -22.08 -1.03 0.12
C LEU A 89 -22.76 -0.01 1.04
N ASN A 90 -24.00 -0.25 1.40
CA ASN A 90 -24.74 0.64 2.30
C ASN A 90 -24.06 0.79 3.67
N VAL A 91 -23.48 -0.29 4.21
CA VAL A 91 -22.72 -0.23 5.47
C VAL A 91 -21.43 0.57 5.31
N ILE A 92 -20.73 0.42 4.19
CA ILE A 92 -19.48 1.16 3.91
C ILE A 92 -19.77 2.67 3.81
N GLU A 93 -20.84 3.05 3.10
CA GLU A 93 -21.19 4.45 2.84
C GLU A 93 -21.79 5.15 4.05
N ASN A 94 -22.68 4.48 4.76
CA ASN A 94 -23.47 5.08 5.83
C ASN A 94 -23.01 4.71 7.24
N GLY A 95 -22.08 3.77 7.35
CA GLY A 95 -21.64 3.23 8.63
C GLY A 95 -22.67 2.31 9.28
N LYS A 96 -22.28 1.64 10.35
CA LYS A 96 -23.16 0.81 11.17
C LYS A 96 -22.58 0.65 12.57
N ASN A 97 -23.36 0.92 13.61
CA ASN A 97 -22.90 0.85 15.00
C ASN A 97 -21.65 1.72 15.23
N THR A 98 -20.51 1.11 15.53
CA THR A 98 -19.24 1.80 15.76
C THR A 98 -18.44 2.05 14.48
N MET A 99 -18.86 1.49 13.34
CA MET A 99 -18.21 1.72 12.07
C MET A 99 -18.58 3.11 11.52
N PRO A 100 -17.58 4.00 11.29
CA PRO A 100 -17.87 5.31 10.74
C PRO A 100 -18.31 5.24 9.27
N PRO A 101 -19.12 6.20 8.80
CA PRO A 101 -19.53 6.26 7.41
C PRO A 101 -18.39 6.67 6.48
N GLY A 102 -18.39 6.14 5.26
CA GLY A 102 -17.54 6.60 4.18
C GLY A 102 -16.04 6.35 4.39
N VAL A 103 -15.66 5.24 5.03
CA VAL A 103 -14.24 4.79 5.14
C VAL A 103 -13.60 4.57 3.78
N VAL A 104 -14.39 4.20 2.78
CA VAL A 104 -14.10 4.22 1.34
C VAL A 104 -15.30 4.82 0.63
N LYS A 105 -15.11 5.44 -0.53
CA LYS A 105 -16.17 6.18 -1.24
C LYS A 105 -16.16 5.90 -2.73
N GLY A 106 -17.33 6.14 -3.39
CA GLY A 106 -17.46 6.05 -4.84
C GLY A 106 -17.07 4.68 -5.38
N ALA A 107 -16.40 4.65 -6.52
CA ALA A 107 -16.01 3.44 -7.21
C ALA A 107 -15.18 2.47 -6.35
N ASP A 108 -14.40 2.98 -5.40
CA ASP A 108 -13.63 2.16 -4.45
C ASP A 108 -14.56 1.43 -3.47
N ALA A 109 -15.61 2.09 -2.98
CA ALA A 109 -16.60 1.48 -2.09
C ALA A 109 -17.39 0.38 -2.81
N GLU A 110 -17.79 0.63 -4.06
CA GLU A 110 -18.44 -0.37 -4.91
C GLU A 110 -17.56 -1.59 -5.15
N ALA A 111 -16.28 -1.37 -5.48
CA ALA A 111 -15.32 -2.45 -5.70
C ALA A 111 -15.11 -3.30 -4.43
N VAL A 112 -14.98 -2.65 -3.27
CA VAL A 112 -14.86 -3.34 -1.98
C VAL A 112 -16.12 -4.13 -1.67
N ALA A 113 -17.29 -3.55 -1.82
CA ALA A 113 -18.57 -4.22 -1.58
C ALA A 113 -18.73 -5.45 -2.46
N LYS A 114 -18.42 -5.33 -3.74
CA LYS A 114 -18.45 -6.42 -4.72
C LYS A 114 -17.50 -7.55 -4.32
N TRP A 115 -16.26 -7.22 -3.96
CA TRP A 115 -15.28 -8.22 -3.51
C TRP A 115 -15.71 -8.89 -2.21
N LEU A 116 -16.16 -8.13 -1.20
CA LEU A 116 -16.63 -8.69 0.07
C LEU A 116 -17.85 -9.60 -0.09
N ALA A 117 -18.73 -9.33 -1.04
CA ALA A 117 -19.88 -10.18 -1.33
C ALA A 117 -19.48 -11.57 -1.86
N THR A 118 -18.26 -11.74 -2.35
CA THR A 118 -17.72 -13.05 -2.78
C THR A 118 -17.11 -13.83 -1.62
N GLN A 119 -16.86 -13.22 -0.48
CA GLN A 119 -16.26 -13.84 0.69
C GLN A 119 -17.32 -14.67 1.43
N LYS A 120 -17.17 -16.01 1.44
CA LYS A 120 -18.16 -16.99 1.94
C LYS A 120 -17.63 -17.80 3.13
#